data_9c9b1e8278b1b1741a92818620e598cb
#
_entry.id   9c9b1e8278b1b1741a92818620e598cb
#
_cell.length_a   1.000
_cell.length_b   1.000
_cell.length_c   1.000
_cell.angle_alpha   90.00
_cell.angle_beta   90.00
_cell.angle_gamma   90.00
#
_symmetry.space_group_name_H-M   'P 1'
#
loop_
_entity.id
_entity.type
_entity.pdbx_description
1 polymer ?
#
loop_
_entity_poly.entity_id
_entity_poly.type
_entity_poly.pdbx_seq_one_letter_code
_entity_poly.pdbx_strand_id
1 'polypeptide(L)'
;MKILNRIANCFSSIYTTLIRPIVSPIEKQLLFFIILYILLMSLDIFQMIFVSSYIPLAKSLSGITVCYIILLPLLFIKQKYRIWYKTFVISISTLLFIIDLNLLSLYGSTFSTFLPDAIIVVRETNIQEAFEFINTYITLGMLLVLIAIPTTLFLLFFWGSKIQIQFNKTVRILTFLLLILSSIFYVKFISRYKENNYYLLFTMKKPDLTEYRQTPIVEHKENRPSNIVLIIGESFSKLHSSLYGYEKQTNPLLGNLLKEGKLVLYHNIKSSATYTVLSFRGMMMSYAEDICDSTDWYRRLTIFDVMKSAGYNSYWISNQYKYDEIGRYSKLCDNSYFVSDHNDKLEKYHTDEKILPLIEQCIQNDTTKNKFIIAHLQGSHVDYIKRYPVDYSHFNADNYNMSHQHLNEKNKKILAEYDNSVLYNDYVVYSIIQQFKNKDAIVIYLSDHGEELFETNKDFFGHGVTSNPEIVLNVPFMIHTTSIFKELHQPLQKEINKPIHQDYRLDSLMYTIMDIAGIEKIDGISYKHKSIFN
;
A
#
# COMPACT_ATOMS: atom_id res chain seq x y z
N MET A 1 -40.64 -55.42 9.08
CA MET A 1 -40.11 -55.68 7.72
C MET A 1 -40.52 -54.65 6.67
N LYS A 2 -41.82 -54.29 6.49
CA LYS A 2 -42.24 -53.24 5.50
C LYS A 2 -41.62 -51.86 5.71
N ILE A 3 -41.42 -51.37 6.93
CA ILE A 3 -40.81 -50.07 7.24
C ILE A 3 -39.31 -50.08 6.92
N LEU A 4 -38.57 -51.13 7.33
CA LEU A 4 -37.15 -51.29 7.01
C LEU A 4 -36.90 -51.36 5.49
N ASN A 5 -37.76 -52.03 4.72
CA ASN A 5 -37.67 -52.07 3.26
C ASN A 5 -37.96 -50.70 2.62
N ARG A 6 -38.91 -49.90 3.17
CA ARG A 6 -39.15 -48.51 2.72
C ARG A 6 -37.96 -47.61 3.00
N ILE A 7 -37.34 -47.69 4.20
CA ILE A 7 -36.12 -46.94 4.56
C ILE A 7 -34.97 -47.32 3.63
N ALA A 8 -34.74 -48.63 3.41
CA ALA A 8 -33.69 -49.12 2.50
C ALA A 8 -33.88 -48.63 1.05
N ASN A 9 -35.11 -48.65 0.54
CA ASN A 9 -35.45 -48.16 -0.79
C ASN A 9 -35.29 -46.63 -0.91
N CYS A 10 -35.68 -45.86 0.14
CA CYS A 10 -35.46 -44.44 0.22
C CYS A 10 -33.95 -44.12 0.20
N PHE A 11 -33.16 -44.81 1.03
CA PHE A 11 -31.71 -44.64 1.05
C PHE A 11 -31.03 -45.01 -0.27
N SER A 12 -31.48 -46.06 -0.93
CA SER A 12 -30.99 -46.45 -2.25
C SER A 12 -31.31 -45.41 -3.30
N SER A 13 -32.51 -44.85 -3.27
CA SER A 13 -32.93 -43.76 -4.16
C SER A 13 -32.06 -42.51 -3.94
N ILE A 14 -31.90 -42.04 -2.69
CA ILE A 14 -31.04 -40.87 -2.34
C ILE A 14 -29.61 -41.12 -2.81
N TYR A 15 -29.08 -42.31 -2.61
CA TYR A 15 -27.73 -42.65 -3.04
C TYR A 15 -27.54 -42.54 -4.54
N THR A 16 -28.47 -43.08 -5.31
CA THR A 16 -28.38 -43.14 -6.79
C THR A 16 -28.70 -41.78 -7.45
N THR A 17 -29.67 -41.05 -6.90
CA THR A 17 -30.15 -39.80 -7.52
C THR A 17 -29.40 -38.58 -7.04
N LEU A 18 -28.80 -38.58 -5.82
CA LEU A 18 -28.15 -37.41 -5.24
C LEU A 18 -26.65 -37.62 -5.00
N ILE A 19 -26.29 -38.63 -4.18
CA ILE A 19 -24.91 -38.80 -3.72
C ILE A 19 -23.97 -39.14 -4.87
N ARG A 20 -24.29 -40.15 -5.65
CA ARG A 20 -23.43 -40.62 -6.74
C ARG A 20 -23.20 -39.57 -7.85
N PRO A 21 -24.18 -38.83 -8.34
CA PRO A 21 -23.94 -37.77 -9.32
C PRO A 21 -23.07 -36.63 -8.80
N ILE A 22 -23.28 -36.21 -7.53
CA ILE A 22 -22.52 -35.09 -6.92
C ILE A 22 -21.05 -35.47 -6.69
N VAL A 23 -20.77 -36.72 -6.30
CA VAL A 23 -19.39 -37.17 -6.04
C VAL A 23 -18.65 -37.59 -7.30
N SER A 24 -19.36 -38.00 -8.35
CA SER A 24 -18.78 -38.46 -9.60
C SER A 24 -17.76 -37.54 -10.27
N PRO A 25 -17.88 -36.20 -10.24
CA PRO A 25 -16.86 -35.31 -10.78
C PRO A 25 -15.51 -35.47 -10.08
N ILE A 26 -15.50 -35.56 -8.74
CA ILE A 26 -14.27 -35.79 -7.96
C ILE A 26 -13.66 -37.14 -8.31
N GLU A 27 -14.46 -38.19 -8.30
CA GLU A 27 -14.04 -39.57 -8.62
C GLU A 27 -13.36 -39.66 -10.00
N LYS A 28 -13.95 -39.03 -11.03
CA LYS A 28 -13.40 -39.00 -12.39
C LYS A 28 -12.15 -38.13 -12.54
N GLN A 29 -11.94 -37.17 -11.65
CA GLN A 29 -10.87 -36.18 -11.76
C GLN A 29 -10.06 -36.10 -10.45
N LEU A 30 -9.99 -37.18 -9.68
CA LEU A 30 -9.43 -37.21 -8.31
C LEU A 30 -8.00 -36.66 -8.26
N LEU A 31 -7.14 -37.07 -9.17
CA LEU A 31 -5.76 -36.57 -9.24
C LEU A 31 -5.71 -35.06 -9.44
N PHE A 32 -6.49 -34.52 -10.35
CA PHE A 32 -6.56 -33.09 -10.59
C PHE A 32 -7.11 -32.34 -9.38
N PHE A 33 -8.14 -32.89 -8.74
CA PHE A 33 -8.73 -32.33 -7.52
C PHE A 33 -7.70 -32.24 -6.36
N ILE A 34 -6.95 -33.31 -6.14
CA ILE A 34 -5.94 -33.36 -5.06
C ILE A 34 -4.81 -32.35 -5.34
N ILE A 35 -4.29 -32.29 -6.57
CA ILE A 35 -3.22 -31.37 -6.94
C ILE A 35 -3.70 -29.92 -6.80
N LEU A 36 -4.92 -29.62 -7.28
CA LEU A 36 -5.51 -28.29 -7.14
C LEU A 36 -5.66 -27.90 -5.68
N TYR A 37 -6.16 -28.80 -4.84
CA TYR A 37 -6.33 -28.58 -3.41
C TYR A 37 -4.98 -28.32 -2.71
N ILE A 38 -3.95 -29.10 -3.04
CA ILE A 38 -2.60 -28.89 -2.51
C ILE A 38 -2.08 -27.51 -2.91
N LEU A 39 -2.16 -27.14 -4.18
CA LEU A 39 -1.67 -25.83 -4.65
C LEU A 39 -2.39 -24.65 -3.98
N LEU A 40 -3.68 -24.76 -3.72
CA LEU A 40 -4.47 -23.66 -3.16
C LEU A 40 -4.43 -23.59 -1.63
N MET A 41 -4.26 -24.73 -0.93
CA MET A 41 -4.48 -24.84 0.52
C MET A 41 -3.27 -25.28 1.33
N SER A 42 -2.17 -25.75 0.71
CA SER A 42 -1.04 -26.30 1.46
C SER A 42 -0.37 -25.29 2.39
N LEU A 43 -0.26 -24.03 1.97
CA LEU A 43 0.37 -22.99 2.79
C LEU A 43 -0.53 -22.60 3.98
N ASP A 44 -1.85 -22.60 3.80
CA ASP A 44 -2.77 -22.37 4.91
C ASP A 44 -2.75 -23.53 5.92
N ILE A 45 -2.63 -24.77 5.42
CA ILE A 45 -2.47 -25.96 6.27
C ILE A 45 -1.14 -25.89 7.04
N PHE A 46 -0.05 -25.50 6.36
CA PHE A 46 1.24 -25.28 6.98
C PHE A 46 1.15 -24.21 8.10
N GLN A 47 0.55 -23.07 7.81
CA GLN A 47 0.36 -21.98 8.76
C GLN A 47 -0.48 -22.43 9.97
N MET A 48 -1.52 -23.26 9.77
CA MET A 48 -2.32 -23.83 10.84
C MET A 48 -1.49 -24.71 11.79
N ILE A 49 -0.58 -25.53 11.25
CA ILE A 49 0.24 -26.45 12.04
C ILE A 49 1.30 -25.70 12.85
N PHE A 50 1.94 -24.70 12.26
CA PHE A 50 3.13 -24.04 12.82
C PHE A 50 2.83 -22.72 13.56
N VAL A 51 1.70 -22.06 13.28
CA VAL A 51 1.35 -20.74 13.84
C VAL A 51 0.14 -20.81 14.79
N SER A 52 -0.47 -21.99 14.99
CA SER A 52 -1.59 -22.23 15.93
C SER A 52 -2.81 -21.31 15.77
N SER A 53 -3.19 -20.96 14.54
CA SER A 53 -4.35 -20.12 14.23
C SER A 53 -5.53 -20.95 13.73
N TYR A 54 -6.77 -20.64 14.19
CA TYR A 54 -8.01 -21.32 13.75
C TYR A 54 -8.55 -20.82 12.39
N ILE A 55 -8.15 -19.64 11.95
CA ILE A 55 -8.63 -19.04 10.68
C ILE A 55 -8.25 -19.91 9.46
N PRO A 56 -7.03 -20.48 9.37
CA PRO A 56 -6.66 -21.36 8.27
C PRO A 56 -7.48 -22.65 8.20
N LEU A 57 -7.99 -23.19 9.31
CA LEU A 57 -8.80 -24.42 9.29
C LEU A 57 -10.12 -24.21 8.53
N ALA A 58 -10.85 -23.16 8.84
CA ALA A 58 -12.12 -22.83 8.17
C ALA A 58 -11.90 -22.56 6.67
N LYS A 59 -10.79 -21.90 6.31
CA LYS A 59 -10.39 -21.63 4.93
C LYS A 59 -10.03 -22.92 4.21
N SER A 60 -9.20 -23.78 4.79
CA SER A 60 -8.82 -25.07 4.20
C SER A 60 -10.03 -25.97 3.96
N LEU A 61 -10.99 -26.00 4.89
CA LEU A 61 -12.25 -26.72 4.69
C LEU A 61 -13.07 -26.11 3.55
N SER A 62 -13.21 -24.79 3.47
CA SER A 62 -13.94 -24.13 2.39
C SER A 62 -13.27 -24.36 1.01
N GLY A 63 -11.96 -24.54 0.97
CA GLY A 63 -11.18 -24.84 -0.23
C GLY A 63 -11.60 -26.12 -0.96
N ILE A 64 -12.13 -27.11 -0.27
CA ILE A 64 -12.72 -28.32 -0.86
C ILE A 64 -13.88 -27.94 -1.78
N THR A 65 -14.76 -27.04 -1.33
CA THR A 65 -15.89 -26.54 -2.15
C THR A 65 -15.39 -25.71 -3.34
N VAL A 66 -14.39 -24.86 -3.14
CA VAL A 66 -13.77 -24.08 -4.22
C VAL A 66 -13.20 -25.02 -5.30
N CYS A 67 -12.41 -26.03 -4.92
CA CYS A 67 -11.88 -27.01 -5.84
C CYS A 67 -13.00 -27.79 -6.56
N TYR A 68 -14.09 -28.11 -5.87
CA TYR A 68 -15.25 -28.78 -6.47
C TYR A 68 -15.93 -27.87 -7.52
N ILE A 69 -16.15 -26.60 -7.21
CA ILE A 69 -16.72 -25.63 -8.17
C ILE A 69 -15.84 -25.53 -9.42
N ILE A 70 -14.52 -25.48 -9.26
CA ILE A 70 -13.56 -25.45 -10.38
C ILE A 70 -13.61 -26.74 -11.22
N LEU A 71 -14.00 -27.88 -10.64
CA LEU A 71 -14.19 -29.12 -11.40
C LEU A 71 -15.43 -29.12 -12.30
N LEU A 72 -16.51 -28.42 -11.93
CA LEU A 72 -17.80 -28.49 -12.62
C LEU A 72 -17.73 -28.17 -14.11
N PRO A 73 -16.97 -27.20 -14.63
CA PRO A 73 -16.84 -26.94 -16.06
C PRO A 73 -16.34 -28.15 -16.85
N LEU A 74 -15.55 -29.04 -16.24
CA LEU A 74 -15.08 -30.26 -16.93
C LEU A 74 -16.20 -31.22 -17.33
N LEU A 75 -17.39 -31.11 -16.73
CA LEU A 75 -18.57 -31.89 -17.14
C LEU A 75 -19.06 -31.47 -18.52
N PHE A 76 -18.92 -30.21 -18.90
CA PHE A 76 -19.45 -29.61 -20.12
C PHE A 76 -18.37 -29.43 -21.19
N ILE A 77 -17.10 -29.38 -20.83
CA ILE A 77 -15.98 -29.23 -21.76
C ILE A 77 -15.76 -30.52 -22.54
N LYS A 78 -15.70 -30.42 -23.89
CA LYS A 78 -15.38 -31.55 -24.78
C LYS A 78 -14.04 -32.16 -24.40
N GLN A 79 -13.91 -33.49 -24.48
CA GLN A 79 -12.75 -34.25 -24.00
C GLN A 79 -11.40 -33.70 -24.51
N LYS A 80 -11.34 -33.30 -25.80
CA LYS A 80 -10.13 -32.75 -26.42
C LYS A 80 -9.64 -31.44 -25.79
N TYR A 81 -10.51 -30.65 -25.12
CA TYR A 81 -10.15 -29.36 -24.50
C TYR A 81 -9.96 -29.46 -22.98
N ARG A 82 -10.27 -30.60 -22.34
CA ARG A 82 -10.17 -30.75 -20.88
C ARG A 82 -8.75 -30.58 -20.38
N ILE A 83 -7.74 -31.02 -21.16
CA ILE A 83 -6.35 -30.87 -20.77
C ILE A 83 -5.93 -29.39 -20.71
N TRP A 84 -6.33 -28.59 -21.68
CA TRP A 84 -6.06 -27.15 -21.73
C TRP A 84 -6.69 -26.42 -20.56
N TYR A 85 -7.95 -26.75 -20.22
CA TYR A 85 -8.61 -26.19 -19.06
C TYR A 85 -7.86 -26.51 -17.76
N LYS A 86 -7.48 -27.79 -17.57
CA LYS A 86 -6.71 -28.20 -16.37
C LYS A 86 -5.38 -27.47 -16.29
N THR A 87 -4.65 -27.38 -17.39
CA THR A 87 -3.36 -26.68 -17.43
C THR A 87 -3.52 -25.20 -17.11
N PHE A 88 -4.52 -24.54 -17.67
CA PHE A 88 -4.82 -23.15 -17.37
C PHE A 88 -5.10 -22.93 -15.88
N VAL A 89 -5.98 -23.74 -15.28
CA VAL A 89 -6.29 -23.67 -13.85
C VAL A 89 -5.05 -23.92 -12.99
N ILE A 90 -4.24 -24.92 -13.32
CA ILE A 90 -3.00 -25.22 -12.61
C ILE A 90 -1.99 -24.07 -12.73
N SER A 91 -1.86 -23.43 -13.90
CA SER A 91 -0.95 -22.30 -14.08
C SER A 91 -1.33 -21.13 -13.17
N ILE A 92 -2.61 -20.77 -13.10
CA ILE A 92 -3.10 -19.74 -12.18
C ILE A 92 -2.90 -20.15 -10.73
N SER A 93 -3.22 -21.39 -10.36
CA SER A 93 -3.05 -21.88 -8.98
C SER A 93 -1.59 -21.93 -8.57
N THR A 94 -0.66 -22.24 -9.49
CA THR A 94 0.79 -22.20 -9.25
C THR A 94 1.27 -20.77 -9.04
N LEU A 95 0.76 -19.82 -9.81
CA LEU A 95 1.07 -18.39 -9.62
C LEU A 95 0.63 -17.92 -8.23
N LEU A 96 -0.61 -18.23 -7.84
CA LEU A 96 -1.13 -17.89 -6.50
C LEU A 96 -0.30 -18.56 -5.39
N PHE A 97 0.07 -19.83 -5.57
CA PHE A 97 0.94 -20.54 -4.62
C PHE A 97 2.31 -19.88 -4.47
N ILE A 98 2.93 -19.42 -5.55
CA ILE A 98 4.22 -18.73 -5.51
C ILE A 98 4.09 -17.38 -4.79
N ILE A 99 3.02 -16.63 -5.06
CA ILE A 99 2.72 -15.37 -4.36
C ILE A 99 2.57 -15.64 -2.87
N ASP A 100 1.73 -16.59 -2.48
CA ASP A 100 1.49 -16.95 -1.08
C ASP A 100 2.76 -17.48 -0.38
N LEU A 101 3.59 -18.25 -1.08
CA LEU A 101 4.87 -18.75 -0.55
C LEU A 101 5.83 -17.61 -0.23
N ASN A 102 5.90 -16.61 -1.11
CA ASN A 102 6.72 -15.42 -0.87
C ASN A 102 6.18 -14.60 0.29
N LEU A 103 4.87 -14.35 0.35
CA LEU A 103 4.23 -13.65 1.45
C LEU A 103 4.44 -14.37 2.78
N LEU A 104 4.27 -15.69 2.80
CA LEU A 104 4.51 -16.50 3.99
C LEU A 104 5.98 -16.48 4.43
N SER A 105 6.92 -16.51 3.49
CA SER A 105 8.37 -16.47 3.76
C SER A 105 8.82 -15.11 4.29
N LEU A 106 8.30 -14.03 3.71
CA LEU A 106 8.71 -12.68 4.06
C LEU A 106 7.93 -12.14 5.28
N TYR A 107 6.67 -12.50 5.41
CA TYR A 107 5.71 -11.84 6.31
C TYR A 107 5.01 -12.78 7.29
N GLY A 108 5.25 -14.08 7.20
CA GLY A 108 4.56 -15.07 8.05
C GLY A 108 3.07 -15.24 7.78
N SER A 109 2.54 -14.70 6.69
CA SER A 109 1.10 -14.70 6.37
C SER A 109 0.84 -14.88 4.87
N THR A 110 -0.34 -15.42 4.51
CA THR A 110 -0.75 -15.63 3.11
C THR A 110 -1.57 -14.45 2.58
N PHE A 111 -1.64 -14.31 1.25
CA PHE A 111 -2.41 -13.25 0.56
C PHE A 111 -3.85 -13.09 1.07
N SER A 112 -4.50 -14.18 1.41
CA SER A 112 -5.88 -14.14 1.90
C SER A 112 -6.05 -13.45 3.26
N THR A 113 -4.99 -13.35 4.05
CA THR A 113 -4.99 -12.64 5.33
C THR A 113 -5.02 -11.13 5.10
N PHE A 114 -4.44 -10.66 3.99
CA PHE A 114 -4.32 -9.25 3.60
C PHE A 114 -5.27 -8.85 2.48
N LEU A 115 -6.23 -9.70 2.13
CA LEU A 115 -7.07 -9.52 0.94
C LEU A 115 -7.68 -8.12 0.76
N PRO A 116 -8.22 -7.43 1.79
CA PRO A 116 -8.77 -6.09 1.64
C PRO A 116 -7.73 -5.07 1.20
N ASP A 117 -6.59 -5.02 1.90
CA ASP A 117 -5.51 -4.07 1.63
C ASP A 117 -4.82 -4.38 0.32
N ALA A 118 -4.60 -5.68 0.02
CA ALA A 118 -4.06 -6.13 -1.26
C ALA A 118 -4.93 -5.71 -2.44
N ILE A 119 -6.25 -5.73 -2.29
CA ILE A 119 -7.18 -5.24 -3.33
C ILE A 119 -6.97 -3.74 -3.58
N ILE A 120 -6.85 -2.95 -2.52
CA ILE A 120 -6.61 -1.50 -2.63
C ILE A 120 -5.27 -1.27 -3.35
N VAL A 121 -4.20 -1.92 -2.90
CA VAL A 121 -2.87 -1.80 -3.50
C VAL A 121 -2.91 -2.19 -4.99
N VAL A 122 -3.40 -3.38 -5.35
CA VAL A 122 -3.48 -3.85 -6.75
C VAL A 122 -4.32 -2.91 -7.62
N ARG A 123 -5.41 -2.37 -7.07
CA ARG A 123 -6.31 -1.47 -7.80
C ARG A 123 -5.66 -0.11 -8.09
N GLU A 124 -4.81 0.38 -7.20
CA GLU A 124 -4.17 1.69 -7.32
C GLU A 124 -2.77 1.62 -7.93
N THR A 125 -2.14 0.43 -7.98
CA THR A 125 -0.84 0.20 -8.64
C THR A 125 -0.93 0.50 -10.14
N ASN A 126 -0.02 1.30 -10.65
CA ASN A 126 0.14 1.55 -12.08
C ASN A 126 1.08 0.53 -12.76
N ILE A 127 1.10 0.53 -14.09
CA ILE A 127 1.90 -0.44 -14.87
C ILE A 127 3.41 -0.32 -14.56
N GLN A 128 3.91 0.88 -14.34
CA GLN A 128 5.32 1.11 -14.07
C GLN A 128 5.73 0.54 -12.69
N GLU A 129 4.94 0.83 -11.65
CA GLU A 129 5.13 0.25 -10.31
C GLU A 129 5.03 -1.28 -10.33
N ALA A 130 4.07 -1.84 -11.10
CA ALA A 130 3.96 -3.28 -11.28
C ALA A 130 5.24 -3.88 -11.88
N PHE A 131 5.86 -3.23 -12.89
CA PHE A 131 7.13 -3.66 -13.46
C PHE A 131 8.30 -3.49 -12.48
N GLU A 132 8.35 -2.39 -11.71
CA GLU A 132 9.37 -2.18 -10.68
C GLU A 132 9.27 -3.27 -9.61
N PHE A 133 8.05 -3.60 -9.14
CA PHE A 133 7.80 -4.70 -8.22
C PHE A 133 8.27 -6.05 -8.79
N ILE A 134 7.92 -6.38 -10.04
CA ILE A 134 8.33 -7.62 -10.70
C ILE A 134 9.87 -7.71 -10.76
N ASN A 135 10.54 -6.65 -11.18
CA ASN A 135 12.00 -6.63 -11.32
C ASN A 135 12.72 -6.74 -9.97
N THR A 136 12.13 -6.19 -8.91
CA THR A 136 12.74 -6.18 -7.58
C THR A 136 12.55 -7.51 -6.84
N TYR A 137 11.34 -8.08 -6.88
CA TYR A 137 10.97 -9.20 -6.02
C TYR A 137 10.89 -10.55 -6.75
N ILE A 138 10.72 -10.60 -8.08
CA ILE A 138 10.59 -11.86 -8.81
C ILE A 138 11.97 -12.37 -9.26
N THR A 139 12.36 -13.50 -8.71
CA THR A 139 13.63 -14.17 -9.05
C THR A 139 13.48 -15.10 -10.26
N LEU A 140 14.61 -15.37 -10.95
CA LEU A 140 14.66 -16.38 -12.01
C LEU A 140 14.17 -17.76 -11.53
N GLY A 141 14.49 -18.13 -10.28
CA GLY A 141 14.01 -19.38 -9.68
C GLY A 141 12.50 -19.46 -9.62
N MET A 142 11.81 -18.37 -9.23
CA MET A 142 10.34 -18.31 -9.23
C MET A 142 9.76 -18.46 -10.63
N LEU A 143 10.35 -17.81 -11.63
CA LEU A 143 9.94 -17.95 -13.03
C LEU A 143 10.09 -19.40 -13.53
N LEU A 144 11.21 -20.06 -13.19
CA LEU A 144 11.43 -21.46 -13.53
C LEU A 144 10.39 -22.39 -12.88
N VAL A 145 10.04 -22.16 -11.60
CA VAL A 145 9.01 -22.91 -10.90
C VAL A 145 7.62 -22.68 -11.53
N LEU A 146 7.33 -21.43 -11.91
CA LEU A 146 6.06 -21.06 -12.57
C LEU A 146 5.89 -21.76 -13.93
N ILE A 147 6.96 -22.09 -14.62
CA ILE A 147 6.93 -22.84 -15.88
C ILE A 147 6.98 -24.35 -15.63
N ALA A 148 7.84 -24.80 -14.73
CA ALA A 148 8.11 -26.23 -14.51
C ALA A 148 6.89 -26.97 -13.93
N ILE A 149 6.21 -26.40 -12.93
CA ILE A 149 5.06 -27.05 -12.29
C ILE A 149 3.91 -27.27 -13.30
N PRO A 150 3.38 -26.24 -14.01
CA PRO A 150 2.32 -26.44 -14.99
C PRO A 150 2.73 -27.39 -16.13
N THR A 151 3.98 -27.31 -16.60
CA THR A 151 4.47 -28.18 -17.68
C THR A 151 4.53 -29.64 -17.23
N THR A 152 5.08 -29.90 -16.04
CA THR A 152 5.15 -31.26 -15.48
C THR A 152 3.74 -31.82 -15.25
N LEU A 153 2.83 -31.03 -14.70
CA LEU A 153 1.45 -31.45 -14.46
C LEU A 153 0.65 -31.62 -15.77
N PHE A 154 0.94 -30.79 -16.80
CA PHE A 154 0.38 -31.02 -18.15
C PHE A 154 0.77 -32.40 -18.70
N LEU A 155 2.05 -32.74 -18.60
CA LEU A 155 2.55 -34.05 -19.04
C LEU A 155 1.93 -35.19 -18.21
N LEU A 156 1.80 -35.04 -16.90
CA LEU A 156 1.12 -36.02 -16.04
C LEU A 156 -0.35 -36.19 -16.42
N PHE A 157 -1.07 -35.12 -16.71
CA PHE A 157 -2.47 -35.19 -17.12
C PHE A 157 -2.61 -35.77 -18.55
N PHE A 158 -1.63 -35.49 -19.43
CA PHE A 158 -1.62 -36.02 -20.79
C PHE A 158 -1.43 -37.54 -20.80
N TRP A 159 -0.46 -38.05 -20.01
CA TRP A 159 -0.19 -39.47 -19.92
C TRP A 159 -1.06 -40.22 -18.90
N GLY A 160 -1.43 -39.57 -17.81
CA GLY A 160 -2.20 -40.13 -16.68
C GLY A 160 -3.72 -40.19 -16.90
N SER A 161 -4.24 -39.75 -18.07
CA SER A 161 -5.67 -39.66 -18.34
C SER A 161 -6.43 -41.04 -18.35
N LYS A 162 -5.69 -42.14 -18.22
CA LYS A 162 -6.25 -43.50 -18.19
C LYS A 162 -6.57 -44.02 -16.78
N ILE A 163 -6.11 -43.37 -15.72
CA ILE A 163 -6.32 -43.81 -14.35
C ILE A 163 -7.73 -43.38 -13.92
N GLN A 164 -8.66 -44.33 -13.84
CA GLN A 164 -9.98 -44.12 -13.26
C GLN A 164 -10.04 -44.80 -11.89
N ILE A 165 -10.22 -44.03 -10.84
CA ILE A 165 -10.44 -44.54 -9.50
C ILE A 165 -11.93 -44.61 -9.26
N GLN A 166 -12.42 -45.77 -8.82
CA GLN A 166 -13.83 -45.94 -8.44
C GLN A 166 -13.95 -45.97 -6.90
N PHE A 167 -14.75 -45.09 -6.38
CA PHE A 167 -15.05 -45.08 -4.95
C PHE A 167 -16.08 -46.16 -4.61
N ASN A 168 -15.90 -46.86 -3.50
CA ASN A 168 -16.95 -47.70 -2.93
C ASN A 168 -18.08 -46.83 -2.34
N LYS A 169 -19.21 -47.48 -1.97
CA LYS A 169 -20.40 -46.79 -1.45
C LYS A 169 -20.08 -45.91 -0.22
N THR A 170 -19.28 -46.41 0.70
CA THR A 170 -18.90 -45.74 1.95
C THR A 170 -18.07 -44.47 1.67
N VAL A 171 -17.05 -44.59 0.82
CA VAL A 171 -16.21 -43.44 0.42
C VAL A 171 -17.03 -42.35 -0.25
N ARG A 172 -17.99 -42.71 -1.12
CA ARG A 172 -18.90 -41.73 -1.77
C ARG A 172 -19.75 -40.99 -0.75
N ILE A 173 -20.30 -41.69 0.26
CA ILE A 173 -21.10 -41.08 1.32
C ILE A 173 -20.22 -40.13 2.15
N LEU A 174 -19.02 -40.55 2.57
CA LEU A 174 -18.10 -39.71 3.32
C LEU A 174 -17.66 -38.47 2.52
N THR A 175 -17.36 -38.62 1.23
CA THR A 175 -17.01 -37.49 0.35
C THR A 175 -18.17 -36.50 0.21
N PHE A 176 -19.41 -37.01 0.10
CA PHE A 176 -20.60 -36.17 0.05
C PHE A 176 -20.82 -35.39 1.35
N LEU A 177 -20.68 -36.04 2.50
CA LEU A 177 -20.78 -35.36 3.81
C LEU A 177 -19.69 -34.32 3.99
N LEU A 178 -18.47 -34.60 3.54
CA LEU A 178 -17.36 -33.64 3.56
C LEU A 178 -17.63 -32.43 2.65
N LEU A 179 -18.22 -32.63 1.47
CA LEU A 179 -18.66 -31.54 0.59
C LEU A 179 -19.73 -30.67 1.25
N ILE A 180 -20.71 -31.27 1.93
CA ILE A 180 -21.72 -30.49 2.67
C ILE A 180 -21.06 -29.66 3.76
N LEU A 181 -20.23 -30.28 4.59
CA LEU A 181 -19.51 -29.58 5.66
C LEU A 181 -18.67 -28.42 5.10
N SER A 182 -17.89 -28.69 4.06
CA SER A 182 -17.08 -27.71 3.35
C SER A 182 -17.93 -26.56 2.80
N SER A 183 -19.10 -26.86 2.21
CA SER A 183 -20.01 -25.83 1.67
C SER A 183 -20.58 -24.93 2.77
N ILE A 184 -20.82 -25.44 3.96
CA ILE A 184 -21.24 -24.62 5.13
C ILE A 184 -20.15 -23.61 5.50
N PHE A 185 -18.90 -24.05 5.57
CA PHE A 185 -17.78 -23.15 5.83
C PHE A 185 -17.58 -22.13 4.72
N TYR A 186 -17.73 -22.55 3.46
CA TYR A 186 -17.65 -21.65 2.31
C TYR A 186 -18.73 -20.56 2.33
N VAL A 187 -19.98 -20.91 2.64
CA VAL A 187 -21.07 -19.94 2.75
C VAL A 187 -20.80 -18.96 3.91
N LYS A 188 -20.33 -19.44 5.07
CA LYS A 188 -19.94 -18.57 6.19
C LYS A 188 -18.80 -17.63 5.80
N PHE A 189 -17.82 -18.11 5.06
CA PHE A 189 -16.71 -17.30 4.55
C PHE A 189 -17.23 -16.19 3.61
N ILE A 190 -18.08 -16.54 2.65
CA ILE A 190 -18.68 -15.56 1.71
C ILE A 190 -19.58 -14.56 2.45
N SER A 191 -20.37 -14.99 3.45
CA SER A 191 -21.21 -14.08 4.25
C SER A 191 -20.36 -13.06 4.99
N ARG A 192 -19.29 -13.51 5.65
CA ARG A 192 -18.34 -12.62 6.33
C ARG A 192 -17.65 -11.64 5.37
N TYR A 193 -17.30 -12.12 4.17
CA TYR A 193 -16.75 -11.28 3.11
C TYR A 193 -17.74 -10.20 2.66
N LYS A 194 -19.05 -10.52 2.57
CA LYS A 194 -20.12 -9.55 2.24
C LYS A 194 -20.40 -8.59 3.40
N GLU A 195 -20.43 -9.07 4.63
CA GLU A 195 -20.64 -8.25 5.83
C GLU A 195 -19.57 -7.16 5.95
N ASN A 196 -18.32 -7.49 5.62
CA ASN A 196 -17.20 -6.55 5.61
C ASN A 196 -17.15 -5.67 4.35
N ASN A 197 -18.13 -5.76 3.45
CA ASN A 197 -18.22 -4.98 2.22
C ASN A 197 -17.00 -5.08 1.27
N TYR A 198 -16.13 -6.08 1.42
CA TYR A 198 -14.92 -6.22 0.59
C TYR A 198 -15.23 -6.33 -0.92
N TYR A 199 -16.40 -6.90 -1.28
CA TYR A 199 -16.82 -6.95 -2.68
C TYR A 199 -17.03 -5.54 -3.30
N LEU A 200 -17.34 -4.54 -2.47
CA LEU A 200 -17.48 -3.15 -2.93
C LEU A 200 -16.14 -2.59 -3.40
N LEU A 201 -15.03 -2.99 -2.77
CA LEU A 201 -13.69 -2.57 -3.19
C LEU A 201 -13.38 -2.95 -4.65
N PHE A 202 -13.90 -4.09 -5.13
CA PHE A 202 -13.75 -4.50 -6.52
C PHE A 202 -14.73 -3.82 -7.48
N THR A 203 -15.94 -3.54 -7.02
CA THR A 203 -17.06 -3.14 -7.90
C THR A 203 -17.30 -1.62 -7.91
N MET A 204 -16.82 -0.90 -6.90
CA MET A 204 -16.99 0.54 -6.84
C MET A 204 -16.20 1.24 -7.95
N LYS A 205 -16.89 2.09 -8.69
CA LYS A 205 -16.24 3.06 -9.56
C LYS A 205 -15.31 3.94 -8.71
N LYS A 206 -14.10 4.20 -9.18
CA LYS A 206 -13.20 5.17 -8.51
C LYS A 206 -13.94 6.49 -8.36
N PRO A 207 -14.12 7.03 -7.12
CA PRO A 207 -14.90 8.25 -6.93
C PRO A 207 -14.20 9.43 -7.61
N ASP A 208 -14.96 10.30 -8.25
CA ASP A 208 -14.45 11.62 -8.65
C ASP A 208 -14.57 12.55 -7.44
N LEU A 209 -13.44 12.90 -6.85
CA LEU A 209 -13.40 13.70 -5.63
C LEU A 209 -14.02 15.09 -5.84
N THR A 210 -14.08 15.59 -7.07
CA THR A 210 -14.67 16.91 -7.37
C THR A 210 -16.17 16.95 -7.19
N GLU A 211 -16.87 15.81 -7.27
CA GLU A 211 -18.32 15.72 -7.04
C GLU A 211 -18.71 15.91 -5.57
N TYR A 212 -17.74 15.79 -4.66
CA TYR A 212 -17.97 15.82 -3.20
C TYR A 212 -17.33 17.03 -2.52
N ARG A 213 -16.94 18.05 -3.31
CA ARG A 213 -16.39 19.31 -2.79
C ARG A 213 -17.35 19.97 -1.80
N GLN A 214 -16.77 20.50 -0.72
CA GLN A 214 -17.49 21.23 0.31
C GLN A 214 -17.03 22.69 0.33
N THR A 215 -17.89 23.57 0.82
CA THR A 215 -17.57 24.99 1.00
C THR A 215 -17.85 25.37 2.45
N PRO A 216 -16.95 24.99 3.38
CA PRO A 216 -17.14 25.27 4.79
C PRO A 216 -17.05 26.77 5.06
N ILE A 217 -17.75 27.22 6.10
CA ILE A 217 -17.60 28.59 6.62
C ILE A 217 -16.34 28.62 7.50
N VAL A 218 -15.36 29.43 7.12
CA VAL A 218 -14.07 29.51 7.78
C VAL A 218 -13.90 30.85 8.47
N GLU A 219 -13.67 30.83 9.80
CA GLU A 219 -13.24 31.98 10.56
C GLU A 219 -11.70 31.95 10.67
N HIS A 220 -11.00 33.00 10.29
CA HIS A 220 -9.55 33.07 10.29
C HIS A 220 -9.01 34.44 10.72
N LYS A 221 -7.74 34.46 11.19
CA LYS A 221 -7.00 35.67 11.49
C LYS A 221 -6.66 36.44 10.21
N GLU A 222 -6.49 37.75 10.31
CA GLU A 222 -6.04 38.57 9.18
C GLU A 222 -4.55 38.36 8.89
N ASN A 223 -3.72 38.31 9.93
CA ASN A 223 -2.27 38.09 9.78
C ASN A 223 -1.96 36.60 9.65
N ARG A 224 -1.73 36.15 8.41
CA ARG A 224 -1.50 34.76 8.01
C ARG A 224 -0.30 34.65 7.08
N PRO A 225 0.44 33.51 7.08
CA PRO A 225 1.52 33.29 6.15
C PRO A 225 1.06 33.39 4.68
N SER A 226 1.83 34.09 3.88
CA SER A 226 1.52 34.23 2.44
C SER A 226 1.78 32.94 1.67
N ASN A 227 2.77 32.16 2.07
CA ASN A 227 3.09 30.89 1.43
C ASN A 227 3.18 29.78 2.46
N ILE A 228 2.31 28.79 2.32
CA ILE A 228 2.35 27.53 3.07
C ILE A 228 2.75 26.45 2.09
N VAL A 229 3.93 25.87 2.28
CA VAL A 229 4.50 24.86 1.39
C VAL A 229 4.55 23.53 2.14
N LEU A 230 3.85 22.53 1.62
CA LEU A 230 3.85 21.16 2.12
C LEU A 230 4.61 20.27 1.15
N ILE A 231 5.78 19.82 1.53
CA ILE A 231 6.58 18.85 0.79
C ILE A 231 6.23 17.47 1.33
N ILE A 232 5.67 16.61 0.50
CA ILE A 232 5.32 15.23 0.85
C ILE A 232 6.36 14.34 0.18
N GLY A 233 7.23 13.73 0.99
CA GLY A 233 8.15 12.67 0.59
C GLY A 233 7.43 11.33 0.54
N GLU A 234 8.10 10.34 -0.02
CA GLU A 234 7.62 8.98 -0.23
C GLU A 234 8.62 7.99 0.37
N SER A 235 8.14 7.02 1.17
CA SER A 235 8.94 5.90 1.70
C SER A 235 10.20 6.31 2.47
N PHE A 236 10.19 7.46 3.17
CA PHE A 236 11.37 7.96 3.87
C PHE A 236 11.46 7.40 5.29
N SER A 237 12.38 6.46 5.51
CA SER A 237 12.68 5.91 6.83
C SER A 237 13.43 6.93 7.71
N LYS A 238 12.85 7.27 8.84
CA LYS A 238 13.49 8.12 9.84
C LYS A 238 14.78 7.48 10.40
N LEU A 239 14.87 6.15 10.42
CA LEU A 239 16.05 5.41 10.87
C LEU A 239 17.28 5.62 9.97
N HIS A 240 17.08 6.01 8.72
CA HIS A 240 18.11 6.30 7.72
C HIS A 240 18.39 7.80 7.54
N SER A 241 17.92 8.64 8.46
CA SER A 241 18.15 10.07 8.45
C SER A 241 19.18 10.50 9.50
N SER A 242 20.26 11.13 9.04
CA SER A 242 21.27 11.71 9.96
C SER A 242 20.72 12.85 10.83
N LEU A 243 19.61 13.48 10.45
CA LEU A 243 18.88 14.45 11.27
C LEU A 243 18.30 13.83 12.54
N TYR A 244 17.98 12.54 12.50
CA TYR A 244 17.38 11.78 13.61
C TYR A 244 18.35 10.80 14.27
N GLY A 245 19.66 10.92 13.99
CA GLY A 245 20.70 10.15 14.66
C GLY A 245 21.27 8.96 13.88
N TYR A 246 20.93 8.80 12.60
CA TYR A 246 21.59 7.81 11.77
C TYR A 246 23.09 8.10 11.63
N GLU A 247 23.91 7.03 11.66
CA GLU A 247 25.37 7.16 11.67
C GLU A 247 25.97 7.74 10.37
N LYS A 248 25.28 7.52 9.23
CA LYS A 248 25.75 8.01 7.93
C LYS A 248 25.18 9.38 7.62
N GLN A 249 25.98 10.22 6.96
CA GLN A 249 25.61 11.62 6.65
C GLN A 249 24.66 11.67 5.43
N THR A 250 23.42 11.29 5.64
CA THR A 250 22.38 11.25 4.60
C THR A 250 21.65 12.58 4.43
N ASN A 251 21.78 13.54 5.37
CA ASN A 251 21.11 14.84 5.29
C ASN A 251 22.05 16.01 5.60
N PRO A 252 23.15 16.22 4.86
CA PRO A 252 24.15 17.25 5.18
C PRO A 252 23.64 18.68 5.03
N LEU A 253 22.79 18.98 4.02
CA LEU A 253 22.28 20.32 3.74
C LEU A 253 21.24 20.76 4.76
N LEU A 254 20.24 19.92 5.02
CA LEU A 254 19.24 20.16 6.07
C LEU A 254 19.86 20.13 7.46
N GLY A 255 20.90 19.31 7.67
CA GLY A 255 21.69 19.30 8.91
C GLY A 255 22.39 20.64 9.18
N ASN A 256 22.84 21.34 8.15
CA ASN A 256 23.37 22.70 8.30
C ASN A 256 22.26 23.70 8.69
N LEU A 257 21.08 23.64 8.07
CA LEU A 257 19.95 24.47 8.47
C LEU A 257 19.52 24.21 9.91
N LEU A 258 19.58 22.96 10.37
CA LEU A 258 19.30 22.59 11.75
C LEU A 258 20.32 23.22 12.72
N LYS A 259 21.62 23.11 12.43
CA LYS A 259 22.70 23.72 13.21
C LYS A 259 22.59 25.26 13.29
N GLU A 260 22.10 25.87 12.22
CA GLU A 260 21.87 27.33 12.15
C GLU A 260 20.55 27.76 12.85
N GLY A 261 19.79 26.85 13.45
CA GLY A 261 18.49 27.14 14.07
C GLY A 261 17.41 27.59 13.08
N LYS A 262 17.55 27.21 11.83
CA LYS A 262 16.61 27.53 10.74
C LYS A 262 15.64 26.38 10.42
N LEU A 263 15.84 25.20 11.01
CA LEU A 263 15.01 24.02 10.84
C LEU A 263 14.60 23.50 12.22
N VAL A 264 13.34 23.14 12.38
CA VAL A 264 12.80 22.51 13.59
C VAL A 264 12.42 21.07 13.27
N LEU A 265 12.91 20.12 14.06
CA LEU A 265 12.59 18.69 13.93
C LEU A 265 11.57 18.27 14.97
N TYR A 266 10.66 17.40 14.55
CA TYR A 266 9.66 16.77 15.41
C TYR A 266 9.92 15.27 15.48
N HIS A 267 10.02 14.70 16.69
CA HIS A 267 10.52 13.33 16.87
C HIS A 267 9.42 12.28 16.96
N ASN A 268 8.27 12.61 17.57
CA ASN A 268 7.21 11.64 17.85
C ASN A 268 6.08 11.71 16.82
N ILE A 269 6.42 11.56 15.54
CA ILE A 269 5.45 11.67 14.44
C ILE A 269 5.23 10.29 13.83
N LYS A 270 3.97 9.89 13.74
CA LYS A 270 3.57 8.64 13.09
C LYS A 270 2.69 8.92 11.87
N SER A 271 2.99 8.24 10.78
CA SER A 271 2.10 8.20 9.62
C SER A 271 0.72 7.63 9.99
N SER A 272 -0.28 7.93 9.18
CA SER A 272 -1.64 7.39 9.33
C SER A 272 -1.71 5.91 8.97
N ALA A 273 -0.86 5.45 8.05
CA ALA A 273 -0.82 4.07 7.57
C ALA A 273 0.58 3.68 7.08
N THR A 274 0.77 2.40 6.79
CA THR A 274 2.04 1.82 6.35
C THR A 274 2.22 1.83 4.83
N TYR A 275 1.32 2.46 4.08
CA TYR A 275 1.40 2.60 2.62
C TYR A 275 0.63 3.85 2.12
N THR A 276 1.01 4.33 0.96
CA THR A 276 0.69 5.64 0.39
C THR A 276 -0.80 5.97 0.38
N VAL A 277 -1.65 5.08 -0.15
CA VAL A 277 -3.08 5.39 -0.36
C VAL A 277 -3.81 5.74 0.93
N LEU A 278 -3.64 4.94 1.98
CA LEU A 278 -4.30 5.20 3.26
C LEU A 278 -3.64 6.36 4.02
N SER A 279 -2.32 6.53 3.88
CA SER A 279 -1.61 7.67 4.47
C SER A 279 -2.15 8.99 3.92
N PHE A 280 -2.32 9.08 2.60
CA PHE A 280 -2.90 10.27 1.96
C PHE A 280 -4.35 10.52 2.39
N ARG A 281 -5.18 9.49 2.50
CA ARG A 281 -6.55 9.65 3.03
C ARG A 281 -6.53 10.27 4.43
N GLY A 282 -5.63 9.80 5.29
CA GLY A 282 -5.44 10.37 6.62
C GLY A 282 -4.99 11.82 6.60
N MET A 283 -3.97 12.14 5.81
CA MET A 283 -3.35 13.47 5.76
C MET A 283 -4.23 14.54 5.12
N MET A 284 -4.97 14.19 4.05
CA MET A 284 -5.69 15.17 3.22
C MET A 284 -7.13 15.42 3.64
N MET A 285 -7.66 14.63 4.56
CA MET A 285 -9.08 14.68 4.95
C MET A 285 -9.27 14.89 6.44
N SER A 286 -10.48 15.31 6.82
CA SER A 286 -10.86 15.43 8.23
C SER A 286 -10.72 14.08 8.94
N TYR A 287 -10.16 14.12 10.15
CA TYR A 287 -9.94 12.93 10.98
C TYR A 287 -11.23 12.15 11.23
N ALA A 288 -11.13 10.83 11.13
CA ALA A 288 -12.13 9.89 11.62
C ALA A 288 -11.41 8.59 12.01
N GLU A 289 -11.90 7.94 13.05
CA GLU A 289 -11.29 6.69 13.57
C GLU A 289 -11.33 5.54 12.55
N ASP A 290 -12.27 5.58 11.60
CA ASP A 290 -12.54 4.57 10.58
C ASP A 290 -11.99 4.90 9.18
N ILE A 291 -10.93 5.71 9.08
CA ILE A 291 -10.36 6.15 7.78
C ILE A 291 -10.09 4.97 6.83
N CYS A 292 -9.67 3.83 7.37
CA CYS A 292 -9.30 2.67 6.58
C CYS A 292 -10.51 1.91 6.02
N ASP A 293 -11.62 1.85 6.78
CA ASP A 293 -12.76 0.96 6.49
C ASP A 293 -13.98 1.65 5.89
N SER A 294 -14.00 2.99 5.86
CA SER A 294 -15.15 3.74 5.37
C SER A 294 -15.26 3.65 3.84
N THR A 295 -16.36 3.09 3.35
CA THR A 295 -16.71 3.11 1.92
C THR A 295 -17.00 4.51 1.40
N ASP A 296 -17.25 5.48 2.29
CA ASP A 296 -17.61 6.86 1.99
C ASP A 296 -16.52 7.89 2.32
N TRP A 297 -15.26 7.43 2.43
CA TRP A 297 -14.11 8.28 2.75
C TRP A 297 -14.02 9.54 1.87
N TYR A 298 -14.38 9.46 0.61
CA TYR A 298 -14.32 10.52 -0.40
C TYR A 298 -15.34 11.67 -0.18
N ARG A 299 -16.27 11.50 0.76
CA ARG A 299 -17.26 12.54 1.12
C ARG A 299 -16.81 13.43 2.27
N ARG A 300 -15.64 13.15 2.84
CA ARG A 300 -15.11 13.93 3.96
C ARG A 300 -14.62 15.29 3.51
N LEU A 301 -14.62 16.24 4.45
CA LEU A 301 -14.04 17.55 4.27
C LEU A 301 -12.53 17.39 4.01
N THR A 302 -12.04 18.05 2.96
CA THR A 302 -10.62 18.00 2.58
C THR A 302 -9.89 19.28 2.97
N ILE A 303 -8.56 19.16 3.11
CA ILE A 303 -7.70 20.33 3.32
C ILE A 303 -7.85 21.36 2.19
N PHE A 304 -8.10 20.91 0.95
CA PHE A 304 -8.28 21.77 -0.22
C PHE A 304 -9.55 22.62 -0.10
N ASP A 305 -10.66 22.05 0.40
CA ASP A 305 -11.91 22.77 0.62
C ASP A 305 -11.72 23.87 1.66
N VAL A 306 -11.02 23.54 2.75
CA VAL A 306 -10.74 24.47 3.85
C VAL A 306 -9.82 25.60 3.41
N MET A 307 -8.70 25.28 2.75
CA MET A 307 -7.73 26.28 2.31
C MET A 307 -8.30 27.21 1.24
N LYS A 308 -9.14 26.68 0.34
CA LYS A 308 -9.88 27.49 -0.64
C LYS A 308 -10.86 28.43 0.04
N SER A 309 -11.66 27.95 1.01
CA SER A 309 -12.59 28.78 1.78
C SER A 309 -11.85 29.85 2.62
N ALA A 310 -10.61 29.57 3.03
CA ALA A 310 -9.73 30.54 3.68
C ALA A 310 -9.04 31.52 2.72
N GLY A 311 -9.28 31.43 1.41
CA GLY A 311 -8.74 32.36 0.40
C GLY A 311 -7.29 32.07 -0.01
N TYR A 312 -6.82 30.82 0.13
CA TYR A 312 -5.55 30.36 -0.43
C TYR A 312 -5.78 29.83 -1.84
N ASN A 313 -4.90 30.23 -2.78
CA ASN A 313 -4.79 29.59 -4.09
C ASN A 313 -3.93 28.33 -3.96
N SER A 314 -4.48 27.19 -4.33
CA SER A 314 -3.87 25.88 -4.12
C SER A 314 -3.15 25.35 -5.35
N TYR A 315 -1.97 24.74 -5.12
CA TYR A 315 -1.10 24.16 -6.14
C TYR A 315 -0.74 22.73 -5.79
N TRP A 316 -0.88 21.83 -6.77
CA TRP A 316 -0.36 20.47 -6.70
C TRP A 316 0.77 20.32 -7.71
N ILE A 317 1.99 20.10 -7.23
CA ILE A 317 3.18 19.92 -8.08
C ILE A 317 3.75 18.55 -7.76
N SER A 318 3.73 17.62 -8.72
CA SER A 318 4.04 16.21 -8.46
C SER A 318 5.02 15.62 -9.46
N ASN A 319 5.96 14.82 -8.95
CA ASN A 319 6.81 13.93 -9.75
C ASN A 319 6.24 12.50 -9.82
N GLN A 320 5.09 12.24 -9.20
CA GLN A 320 4.43 10.94 -9.24
C GLN A 320 3.35 10.86 -10.33
N TYR A 321 2.73 9.68 -10.44
CA TYR A 321 1.79 9.37 -11.50
C TYR A 321 0.45 10.10 -11.32
N LYS A 322 -0.10 10.63 -12.42
CA LYS A 322 -1.29 11.50 -12.42
C LYS A 322 -2.62 10.75 -12.25
N TYR A 323 -2.67 9.49 -12.65
CA TYR A 323 -3.94 8.76 -12.86
C TYR A 323 -4.28 7.76 -11.75
N ASP A 324 -3.47 7.66 -10.71
CA ASP A 324 -3.76 6.89 -9.49
C ASP A 324 -4.71 7.63 -8.53
N GLU A 325 -4.92 7.07 -7.34
CA GLU A 325 -5.75 7.72 -6.32
C GLU A 325 -5.14 9.04 -5.86
N ILE A 326 -3.83 9.06 -5.66
CA ILE A 326 -3.11 10.24 -5.17
C ILE A 326 -3.16 11.38 -6.19
N GLY A 327 -2.91 11.06 -7.46
CA GLY A 327 -3.00 12.05 -8.54
C GLY A 327 -4.38 12.70 -8.67
N ARG A 328 -5.46 12.03 -8.20
CA ARG A 328 -6.82 12.60 -8.20
C ARG A 328 -7.00 13.76 -7.22
N TYR A 329 -6.21 13.84 -6.14
CA TYR A 329 -6.23 15.01 -5.24
C TYR A 329 -5.84 16.29 -5.95
N SER A 330 -5.02 16.21 -7.00
CA SER A 330 -4.66 17.37 -7.82
C SER A 330 -5.84 18.08 -8.45
N LYS A 331 -6.96 17.38 -8.71
CA LYS A 331 -8.20 17.97 -9.24
C LYS A 331 -8.94 18.84 -8.22
N LEU A 332 -8.59 18.74 -6.94
CA LEU A 332 -9.15 19.55 -5.87
C LEU A 332 -8.40 20.89 -5.74
N CYS A 333 -7.20 20.98 -6.31
CA CYS A 333 -6.40 22.20 -6.34
C CYS A 333 -6.84 23.16 -7.46
N ASP A 334 -6.56 24.44 -7.29
CA ASP A 334 -6.83 25.46 -8.32
C ASP A 334 -5.86 25.30 -9.51
N ASN A 335 -4.63 24.81 -9.24
CA ASN A 335 -3.60 24.56 -10.24
C ASN A 335 -2.91 23.22 -10.00
N SER A 336 -2.58 22.49 -11.06
CA SER A 336 -1.84 21.22 -10.96
C SER A 336 -0.81 21.07 -12.07
N TYR A 337 0.39 20.61 -11.69
CA TYR A 337 1.53 20.38 -12.57
C TYR A 337 2.14 19.02 -12.29
N PHE A 338 2.38 18.24 -13.34
CA PHE A 338 3.01 16.92 -13.24
C PHE A 338 4.27 16.91 -14.10
N VAL A 339 5.36 16.40 -13.52
CA VAL A 339 6.62 16.23 -14.25
C VAL A 339 6.42 15.28 -15.43
N SER A 340 5.59 14.24 -15.26
CA SER A 340 5.26 13.27 -16.31
C SER A 340 4.57 13.87 -17.54
N ASP A 341 3.94 15.05 -17.43
CA ASP A 341 3.34 15.75 -18.57
C ASP A 341 4.41 16.37 -19.49
N HIS A 342 5.65 16.46 -19.02
CA HIS A 342 6.78 17.12 -19.70
C HIS A 342 7.96 16.21 -20.02
N ASN A 343 7.91 14.92 -19.62
CA ASN A 343 9.02 13.99 -19.77
C ASN A 343 8.89 13.09 -21.00
N ASP A 344 9.99 12.94 -21.73
CA ASP A 344 10.17 11.85 -22.69
C ASP A 344 10.16 10.49 -21.97
N LYS A 345 9.40 9.55 -22.52
CA LYS A 345 9.21 8.18 -21.98
C LYS A 345 10.50 7.34 -21.86
N LEU A 346 11.65 7.90 -22.19
CA LEU A 346 12.95 7.23 -22.26
C LEU A 346 13.91 7.60 -21.13
N GLU A 347 13.54 8.45 -20.18
CA GLU A 347 14.44 8.78 -19.07
C GLU A 347 14.64 7.62 -18.11
N LYS A 348 15.90 7.33 -17.84
CA LYS A 348 16.33 6.22 -16.97
C LYS A 348 16.00 6.47 -15.49
N TYR A 349 15.96 7.75 -15.06
CA TYR A 349 15.78 8.12 -13.65
C TYR A 349 14.62 9.10 -13.50
N HIS A 350 13.76 8.83 -12.53
CA HIS A 350 12.67 9.72 -12.12
C HIS A 350 13.12 10.55 -10.91
N THR A 351 13.93 11.60 -11.18
CA THR A 351 14.53 12.43 -10.14
C THR A 351 13.65 13.61 -9.78
N ASP A 352 13.57 13.93 -8.48
CA ASP A 352 12.63 14.92 -7.95
C ASP A 352 13.02 16.38 -8.20
N GLU A 353 14.27 16.67 -8.57
CA GLU A 353 14.70 18.03 -8.95
C GLU A 353 13.87 18.64 -10.10
N LYS A 354 13.21 17.79 -10.89
CA LYS A 354 12.36 18.22 -12.00
C LYS A 354 11.13 19.03 -11.56
N ILE A 355 10.74 18.96 -10.29
CA ILE A 355 9.67 19.82 -9.78
C ILE A 355 10.14 21.24 -9.49
N LEU A 356 11.45 21.50 -9.33
CA LEU A 356 11.98 22.81 -8.96
C LEU A 356 11.60 23.93 -9.94
N PRO A 357 11.74 23.75 -11.28
CA PRO A 357 11.29 24.78 -12.24
C PRO A 357 9.78 25.03 -12.16
N LEU A 358 8.96 24.01 -11.86
CA LEU A 358 7.51 24.15 -11.75
C LEU A 358 7.12 24.95 -10.50
N ILE A 359 7.82 24.75 -9.38
CA ILE A 359 7.63 25.55 -8.15
C ILE A 359 8.04 27.01 -8.41
N GLU A 360 9.18 27.23 -9.06
CA GLU A 360 9.63 28.59 -9.43
C GLU A 360 8.60 29.30 -10.31
N GLN A 361 8.05 28.62 -11.31
CA GLN A 361 6.99 29.14 -12.17
C GLN A 361 5.75 29.56 -11.36
N CYS A 362 5.33 28.76 -10.39
CA CYS A 362 4.20 29.10 -9.50
C CYS A 362 4.49 30.33 -8.64
N ILE A 363 5.73 30.49 -8.19
CA ILE A 363 6.14 31.64 -7.39
C ILE A 363 6.15 32.93 -8.22
N GLN A 364 6.58 32.85 -9.49
CA GLN A 364 6.77 34.02 -10.36
C GLN A 364 5.49 34.45 -11.05
N ASN A 365 4.67 33.49 -11.53
CA ASN A 365 3.54 33.80 -12.43
C ASN A 365 2.24 34.11 -11.67
N ASP A 366 2.15 33.76 -10.39
CA ASP A 366 0.96 34.03 -9.61
C ASP A 366 1.13 35.25 -8.68
N THR A 367 0.29 36.24 -8.91
CA THR A 367 0.23 37.48 -8.11
C THR A 367 -0.72 37.33 -6.89
N THR A 368 -1.37 36.18 -6.70
CA THR A 368 -2.23 35.97 -5.53
C THR A 368 -1.44 36.07 -4.23
N LYS A 369 -2.05 36.69 -3.23
CA LYS A 369 -1.37 36.97 -1.96
C LYS A 369 -1.06 35.71 -1.18
N ASN A 370 -2.00 34.76 -1.14
CA ASN A 370 -1.91 33.57 -0.30
C ASN A 370 -1.83 32.30 -1.15
N LYS A 371 -0.79 31.48 -0.96
CA LYS A 371 -0.56 30.23 -1.70
C LYS A 371 -0.43 29.06 -0.75
N PHE A 372 -1.14 27.96 -1.08
CA PHE A 372 -0.95 26.64 -0.49
C PHE A 372 -0.36 25.71 -1.54
N ILE A 373 0.92 25.38 -1.39
CA ILE A 373 1.69 24.63 -2.39
C ILE A 373 1.99 23.25 -1.85
N ILE A 374 1.55 22.20 -2.55
CA ILE A 374 1.92 20.82 -2.28
C ILE A 374 2.97 20.40 -3.31
N ALA A 375 4.16 20.05 -2.82
CA ALA A 375 5.25 19.46 -3.60
C ALA A 375 5.31 17.97 -3.28
N HIS A 376 4.81 17.12 -4.20
CA HIS A 376 4.70 15.68 -4.01
C HIS A 376 5.84 14.98 -4.74
N LEU A 377 6.75 14.39 -3.96
CA LEU A 377 7.99 13.78 -4.42
C LEU A 377 7.80 12.30 -4.76
N GLN A 378 8.65 11.76 -5.62
CA GLN A 378 8.85 10.33 -5.78
C GLN A 378 9.66 9.75 -4.60
N GLY A 379 10.46 10.58 -3.94
CA GLY A 379 11.19 10.27 -2.71
C GLY A 379 12.10 9.06 -2.82
N SER A 380 12.01 8.19 -1.80
CA SER A 380 12.77 6.93 -1.71
C SER A 380 11.93 5.72 -2.06
N HIS A 381 10.95 5.86 -2.97
CA HIS A 381 10.12 4.74 -3.44
C HIS A 381 10.97 3.62 -4.07
N VAL A 382 10.56 2.36 -3.90
CA VAL A 382 11.22 1.17 -4.46
C VAL A 382 11.52 1.33 -5.95
N ASP A 383 12.44 0.78 -6.37
CA ASP A 383 13.67 0.69 -7.16
C ASP A 383 14.57 1.92 -6.89
N TYR A 384 15.18 1.93 -5.70
CA TYR A 384 15.91 3.08 -5.12
C TYR A 384 16.98 3.65 -6.04
N ILE A 385 17.66 2.81 -6.85
CA ILE A 385 18.70 3.23 -7.81
C ILE A 385 18.16 4.22 -8.86
N LYS A 386 16.85 4.29 -9.06
CA LYS A 386 16.20 5.21 -10.00
C LYS A 386 15.85 6.56 -9.37
N ARG A 387 16.00 6.70 -8.06
CA ARG A 387 15.52 7.88 -7.32
C ARG A 387 16.57 8.98 -7.21
N TYR A 388 17.79 8.73 -7.65
CA TYR A 388 18.88 9.72 -7.63
C TYR A 388 19.74 9.64 -8.90
N PRO A 389 20.37 10.75 -9.34
CA PRO A 389 21.33 10.73 -10.45
C PRO A 389 22.67 10.10 -10.01
N VAL A 390 23.46 9.65 -10.97
CA VAL A 390 24.72 8.93 -10.73
C VAL A 390 25.68 9.70 -9.81
N ASP A 391 25.69 11.04 -9.92
CA ASP A 391 26.55 11.92 -9.12
C ASP A 391 26.21 11.88 -7.62
N TYR A 392 25.05 11.31 -7.24
CA TYR A 392 24.64 11.07 -5.86
C TYR A 392 24.88 9.64 -5.37
N SER A 393 25.64 8.81 -6.11
CA SER A 393 26.07 7.48 -5.66
C SER A 393 27.25 7.56 -4.68
N HIS A 394 27.02 8.10 -3.49
CA HIS A 394 28.04 8.26 -2.45
C HIS A 394 28.26 7.01 -1.61
N PHE A 395 27.20 6.25 -1.37
CA PHE A 395 27.25 5.02 -0.58
C PHE A 395 27.29 3.81 -1.52
N ASN A 396 28.04 2.77 -1.09
CA ASN A 396 28.11 1.47 -1.76
C ASN A 396 28.09 0.34 -0.71
N ALA A 397 28.08 -0.92 -1.12
CA ALA A 397 27.99 -2.08 -0.23
C ALA A 397 29.10 -2.10 0.83
N ASP A 398 30.32 -1.66 0.51
CA ASP A 398 31.45 -1.67 1.43
C ASP A 398 31.25 -0.77 2.66
N ASN A 399 30.46 0.29 2.54
CA ASN A 399 30.12 1.18 3.65
C ASN A 399 29.33 0.48 4.77
N TYR A 400 28.81 -0.73 4.53
CA TYR A 400 27.98 -1.52 5.46
C TYR A 400 28.67 -2.77 5.99
N ASN A 401 29.92 -3.02 5.63
CA ASN A 401 30.66 -4.20 6.02
C ASN A 401 30.88 -4.31 7.54
N MET A 402 31.00 -3.19 8.25
CA MET A 402 31.17 -3.16 9.71
C MET A 402 29.84 -3.15 10.46
N SER A 403 28.89 -2.32 10.05
CA SER A 403 27.62 -2.11 10.74
C SER A 403 26.57 -3.18 10.45
N HIS A 404 26.63 -3.80 9.25
CA HIS A 404 25.60 -4.76 8.77
C HIS A 404 26.22 -6.07 8.31
N GLN A 405 27.10 -6.67 9.14
CA GLN A 405 27.79 -7.94 8.83
C GLN A 405 26.85 -9.12 8.57
N HIS A 406 25.63 -9.08 9.11
CA HIS A 406 24.60 -10.10 8.96
C HIS A 406 23.94 -10.09 7.57
N LEU A 407 24.10 -9.02 6.79
CA LEU A 407 23.54 -8.89 5.45
C LEU A 407 24.48 -9.44 4.39
N ASN A 408 23.91 -10.03 3.34
CA ASN A 408 24.63 -10.41 2.15
C ASN A 408 24.95 -9.18 1.27
N GLU A 409 25.83 -9.33 0.29
CA GLU A 409 26.28 -8.23 -0.59
C GLU A 409 25.15 -7.59 -1.39
N LYS A 410 24.15 -8.38 -1.81
CA LYS A 410 22.96 -7.86 -2.51
C LYS A 410 22.16 -6.91 -1.60
N ASN A 411 21.94 -7.30 -0.35
CA ASN A 411 21.17 -6.52 0.61
C ASN A 411 21.91 -5.26 1.05
N LYS A 412 23.25 -5.33 1.24
CA LYS A 412 24.08 -4.14 1.48
C LYS A 412 24.04 -3.16 0.31
N LYS A 413 23.98 -3.65 -0.92
CA LYS A 413 23.81 -2.80 -2.11
C LYS A 413 22.46 -2.09 -2.11
N ILE A 414 21.36 -2.80 -1.80
CA ILE A 414 20.01 -2.21 -1.68
C ILE A 414 20.00 -1.11 -0.61
N LEU A 415 20.64 -1.36 0.53
CA LEU A 415 20.76 -0.40 1.62
C LEU A 415 21.53 0.86 1.18
N ALA A 416 22.63 0.69 0.43
CA ALA A 416 23.40 1.79 -0.14
C ALA A 416 22.58 2.61 -1.15
N GLU A 417 21.82 1.96 -2.01
CA GLU A 417 20.95 2.60 -2.98
C GLU A 417 19.85 3.42 -2.28
N TYR A 418 19.31 2.91 -1.18
CA TYR A 418 18.35 3.63 -0.35
C TYR A 418 18.98 4.87 0.29
N ASP A 419 20.13 4.75 0.95
CA ASP A 419 20.80 5.88 1.60
C ASP A 419 21.23 6.96 0.59
N ASN A 420 21.58 6.58 -0.64
CA ASN A 420 21.82 7.53 -1.74
C ASN A 420 20.53 8.27 -2.15
N SER A 421 19.38 7.61 -2.13
CA SER A 421 18.09 8.26 -2.40
C SER A 421 17.72 9.27 -1.30
N VAL A 422 18.01 8.95 -0.04
CA VAL A 422 17.83 9.87 1.11
C VAL A 422 18.76 11.07 1.01
N LEU A 423 20.03 10.86 0.64
CA LEU A 423 20.99 11.94 0.42
C LEU A 423 20.55 12.89 -0.71
N TYR A 424 19.99 12.32 -1.77
CA TYR A 424 19.46 13.13 -2.87
C TYR A 424 18.17 13.86 -2.49
N ASN A 425 17.31 13.25 -1.69
CA ASN A 425 16.12 13.91 -1.13
C ASN A 425 16.50 15.13 -0.26
N ASP A 426 17.59 15.06 0.52
CA ASP A 426 18.14 16.18 1.26
C ASP A 426 18.41 17.40 0.34
N TYR A 427 19.06 17.16 -0.80
CA TYR A 427 19.32 18.21 -1.80
C TYR A 427 18.02 18.80 -2.37
N VAL A 428 17.06 17.97 -2.74
CA VAL A 428 15.80 18.42 -3.34
C VAL A 428 15.00 19.28 -2.34
N VAL A 429 14.82 18.79 -1.12
CA VAL A 429 14.10 19.52 -0.05
C VAL A 429 14.78 20.83 0.28
N TYR A 430 16.12 20.83 0.43
CA TYR A 430 16.90 22.04 0.61
C TYR A 430 16.69 23.03 -0.54
N SER A 431 16.72 22.57 -1.77
CA SER A 431 16.54 23.41 -2.98
C SER A 431 15.16 24.05 -3.02
N ILE A 432 14.10 23.31 -2.65
CA ILE A 432 12.74 23.87 -2.51
C ILE A 432 12.74 24.99 -1.45
N ILE A 433 13.31 24.74 -0.27
CA ILE A 433 13.42 25.74 0.80
C ILE A 433 14.08 27.02 0.30
N GLN A 434 15.17 26.90 -0.48
CA GLN A 434 15.91 28.07 -1.00
C GLN A 434 15.09 28.93 -1.95
N GLN A 435 14.12 28.38 -2.68
CA GLN A 435 13.25 29.17 -3.57
C GLN A 435 12.35 30.16 -2.78
N PHE A 436 12.07 29.88 -1.52
CA PHE A 436 11.22 30.71 -0.66
C PHE A 436 12.00 31.65 0.26
N LYS A 437 13.35 31.65 0.26
CA LYS A 437 14.17 32.39 1.23
C LYS A 437 13.84 33.90 1.39
N ASN A 438 13.36 34.53 0.31
CA ASN A 438 13.00 35.95 0.28
C ASN A 438 11.47 36.18 0.25
N LYS A 439 10.69 35.20 0.72
CA LYS A 439 9.22 35.26 0.78
C LYS A 439 8.77 35.13 2.22
N ASP A 440 7.58 35.59 2.54
CA ASP A 440 6.87 35.20 3.74
C ASP A 440 6.38 33.76 3.54
N ALA A 441 7.11 32.79 4.11
CA ALA A 441 6.88 31.37 3.86
C ALA A 441 7.22 30.49 5.05
N ILE A 442 6.38 29.44 5.20
CA ILE A 442 6.63 28.27 6.02
C ILE A 442 6.69 27.05 5.11
N VAL A 443 7.73 26.24 5.27
CA VAL A 443 7.95 25.01 4.51
C VAL A 443 7.93 23.82 5.47
N ILE A 444 7.01 22.92 5.26
CA ILE A 444 6.80 21.69 6.03
C ILE A 444 7.25 20.52 5.17
N TYR A 445 8.12 19.65 5.68
CA TYR A 445 8.45 18.37 5.07
C TYR A 445 8.02 17.23 5.97
N LEU A 446 7.40 16.24 5.35
CA LEU A 446 7.06 14.95 5.96
C LEU A 446 7.15 13.84 4.92
N SER A 447 7.20 12.58 5.36
CA SER A 447 6.95 11.44 4.49
C SER A 447 5.56 10.87 4.74
N ASP A 448 4.95 10.34 3.71
CA ASP A 448 3.65 9.66 3.81
C ASP A 448 3.72 8.39 4.66
N HIS A 449 4.79 7.60 4.53
CA HIS A 449 5.18 6.48 5.40
C HIS A 449 6.71 6.31 5.37
N GLY A 450 7.22 5.46 6.23
CA GLY A 450 8.62 5.05 6.23
C GLY A 450 8.86 3.81 5.38
N GLU A 451 10.07 3.26 5.53
CA GLU A 451 10.54 2.06 4.84
C GLU A 451 11.27 1.17 5.85
N GLU A 452 11.05 -0.12 5.80
CA GLU A 452 11.83 -1.10 6.53
C GLU A 452 12.96 -1.62 5.64
N LEU A 453 14.18 -1.64 6.16
CA LEU A 453 15.40 -1.95 5.41
C LEU A 453 16.25 -2.97 6.17
N PHE A 454 15.70 -4.17 6.32
CA PHE A 454 16.35 -5.33 6.98
C PHE A 454 16.44 -5.25 8.51
N GLU A 455 15.75 -4.31 9.19
CA GLU A 455 15.84 -4.13 10.65
C GLU A 455 15.24 -5.31 11.42
N THR A 456 14.10 -5.83 10.99
CA THR A 456 13.45 -6.96 11.67
C THR A 456 13.72 -8.30 11.01
N ASN A 457 13.90 -8.31 9.70
CA ASN A 457 14.18 -9.52 8.91
C ASN A 457 15.26 -9.21 7.87
N LYS A 458 16.40 -9.88 7.98
CA LYS A 458 17.56 -9.72 7.08
C LYS A 458 17.29 -9.92 5.57
N ASP A 459 16.15 -10.51 5.24
CA ASP A 459 15.75 -10.81 3.86
C ASP A 459 14.58 -9.93 3.40
N PHE A 460 14.08 -9.00 4.28
CA PHE A 460 12.97 -8.13 3.97
C PHE A 460 13.38 -6.65 3.89
N PHE A 461 12.89 -5.99 2.87
CA PHE A 461 12.88 -4.53 2.75
C PHE A 461 11.57 -4.11 2.05
N GLY A 462 11.08 -2.92 2.37
CA GLY A 462 9.83 -2.39 1.81
C GLY A 462 8.88 -1.86 2.88
N HIS A 463 7.66 -1.60 2.46
CA HIS A 463 6.58 -1.09 3.30
C HIS A 463 5.27 -1.84 3.01
N GLY A 464 4.20 -1.49 3.72
CA GLY A 464 2.86 -2.05 3.51
C GLY A 464 2.33 -2.79 4.73
N VAL A 465 1.26 -3.56 4.53
CA VAL A 465 0.50 -4.24 5.60
C VAL A 465 1.34 -5.20 6.43
N THR A 466 2.44 -5.66 5.88
CA THR A 466 3.27 -6.75 6.40
C THR A 466 4.60 -6.29 6.98
N SER A 467 4.96 -5.02 6.77
CA SER A 467 6.14 -4.40 7.39
C SER A 467 5.91 -4.17 8.88
N ASN A 468 7.00 -3.96 9.62
CA ASN A 468 6.91 -3.61 11.03
C ASN A 468 6.30 -2.21 11.21
N PRO A 469 5.09 -2.07 11.81
CA PRO A 469 4.43 -0.78 11.95
C PRO A 469 5.24 0.23 12.77
N GLU A 470 6.02 -0.21 13.76
CA GLU A 470 6.84 0.68 14.59
C GLU A 470 7.98 1.33 13.80
N ILE A 471 8.41 0.70 12.71
CA ILE A 471 9.42 1.25 11.80
C ILE A 471 8.74 2.14 10.75
N VAL A 472 7.80 1.57 10.02
CA VAL A 472 7.22 2.20 8.82
C VAL A 472 6.26 3.35 9.13
N LEU A 473 5.59 3.32 10.29
CA LEU A 473 4.79 4.48 10.73
C LEU A 473 5.64 5.63 11.26
N ASN A 474 6.89 5.40 11.65
CA ASN A 474 7.73 6.42 12.27
C ASN A 474 8.44 7.27 11.20
N VAL A 475 7.85 8.41 10.87
CA VAL A 475 8.27 9.25 9.74
C VAL A 475 8.98 10.53 10.17
N PRO A 476 9.84 11.11 9.31
CA PRO A 476 10.39 12.45 9.54
C PRO A 476 9.29 13.49 9.43
N PHE A 477 9.39 14.53 10.26
CA PHE A 477 8.57 15.73 10.17
C PHE A 477 9.43 16.94 10.57
N MET A 478 9.51 17.93 9.70
CA MET A 478 10.31 19.12 9.95
C MET A 478 9.65 20.39 9.40
N ILE A 479 9.93 21.51 10.05
CA ILE A 479 9.41 22.81 9.65
C ILE A 479 10.58 23.79 9.50
N HIS A 480 10.63 24.45 8.34
CA HIS A 480 11.48 25.60 8.08
C HIS A 480 10.62 26.86 7.94
N THR A 481 11.09 27.97 8.55
CA THR A 481 10.46 29.29 8.43
C THR A 481 11.48 30.30 7.94
N THR A 482 11.08 31.12 6.98
CA THR A 482 11.93 32.17 6.43
C THR A 482 12.12 33.31 7.41
N SER A 483 13.11 34.20 7.15
CA SER A 483 13.34 35.38 8.01
C SER A 483 12.14 36.32 8.02
N ILE A 484 11.49 36.50 6.84
CA ILE A 484 10.29 37.34 6.72
C ILE A 484 9.12 36.77 7.52
N PHE A 485 8.92 35.43 7.44
CA PHE A 485 7.91 34.77 8.25
C PHE A 485 8.14 34.98 9.75
N LYS A 486 9.39 34.82 10.24
CA LYS A 486 9.74 34.98 11.64
C LYS A 486 9.46 36.40 12.15
N GLU A 487 9.66 37.41 11.30
CA GLU A 487 9.36 38.79 11.62
C GLU A 487 7.85 39.05 11.71
N LEU A 488 7.10 38.58 10.73
CA LEU A 488 5.65 38.84 10.59
C LEU A 488 4.79 37.98 11.52
N HIS A 489 5.22 36.76 11.85
CA HIS A 489 4.39 35.75 12.53
C HIS A 489 5.02 35.27 13.85
N GLN A 490 5.54 36.20 14.68
CA GLN A 490 6.24 35.88 15.92
C GLN A 490 5.46 34.97 16.90
N PRO A 491 4.13 35.12 17.11
CA PRO A 491 3.39 34.21 17.97
C PRO A 491 3.41 32.76 17.45
N LEU A 492 3.21 32.55 16.15
CA LEU A 492 3.24 31.24 15.54
C LEU A 492 4.66 30.64 15.56
N GLN A 493 5.69 31.47 15.32
CA GLN A 493 7.09 31.03 15.42
C GLN A 493 7.44 30.53 16.84
N LYS A 494 6.88 31.14 17.89
CA LYS A 494 7.06 30.66 19.26
C LYS A 494 6.44 29.28 19.46
N GLU A 495 5.23 29.04 18.90
CA GLU A 495 4.59 27.72 18.97
C GLU A 495 5.41 26.68 18.21
N ILE A 496 5.88 26.98 16.99
CA ILE A 496 6.72 26.08 16.16
C ILE A 496 8.00 25.66 16.92
N ASN A 497 8.60 26.57 17.70
CA ASN A 497 9.83 26.30 18.43
C ASN A 497 9.64 25.56 19.75
N LYS A 498 8.41 25.34 20.21
CA LYS A 498 8.17 24.57 21.44
C LYS A 498 8.53 23.10 21.24
N PRO A 499 9.20 22.48 22.22
CA PRO A 499 9.40 21.04 22.18
C PRO A 499 8.05 20.32 22.29
N ILE A 500 7.82 19.35 21.42
CA ILE A 500 6.62 18.53 21.44
C ILE A 500 7.00 17.15 21.96
N HIS A 501 6.36 16.75 23.05
CA HIS A 501 6.63 15.48 23.74
C HIS A 501 5.53 14.42 23.51
N GLN A 502 4.37 14.86 23.02
CA GLN A 502 3.25 13.96 22.74
C GLN A 502 3.40 13.29 21.38
N ASP A 503 2.88 12.09 21.27
CA ASP A 503 2.75 11.40 19.98
C ASP A 503 1.76 12.15 19.08
N TYR A 504 2.15 12.37 17.84
CA TYR A 504 1.32 13.01 16.84
C TYR A 504 1.16 12.12 15.61
N ARG A 505 -0.07 12.00 15.12
CA ARG A 505 -0.37 11.23 13.92
C ARG A 505 -0.73 12.16 12.76
N LEU A 506 -0.27 11.78 11.57
CA LEU A 506 -0.50 12.58 10.35
C LEU A 506 -1.96 12.62 9.88
N ASP A 507 -2.87 11.82 10.44
CA ASP A 507 -4.32 11.99 10.25
C ASP A 507 -4.87 13.28 10.88
N SER A 508 -4.07 13.96 11.68
CA SER A 508 -4.35 15.29 12.23
C SER A 508 -3.63 16.42 11.47
N LEU A 509 -2.89 16.11 10.38
CA LEU A 509 -2.10 17.09 9.62
C LEU A 509 -2.94 18.27 9.12
N MET A 510 -4.14 18.00 8.61
CA MET A 510 -5.06 19.03 8.15
C MET A 510 -5.27 20.11 9.21
N TYR A 511 -5.43 19.75 10.49
CA TYR A 511 -5.67 20.69 11.58
C TYR A 511 -4.41 21.50 11.95
N THR A 512 -3.23 20.91 11.80
CA THR A 512 -1.96 21.64 11.94
C THR A 512 -1.78 22.69 10.84
N ILE A 513 -2.10 22.34 9.60
CA ILE A 513 -2.04 23.31 8.49
C ILE A 513 -3.08 24.41 8.66
N MET A 514 -4.27 24.10 9.17
CA MET A 514 -5.29 25.09 9.53
C MET A 514 -4.78 26.08 10.59
N ASP A 515 -4.14 25.57 11.65
CA ASP A 515 -3.58 26.43 12.71
C ASP A 515 -2.47 27.35 12.14
N ILE A 516 -1.61 26.81 11.28
CA ILE A 516 -0.60 27.62 10.54
C ILE A 516 -1.27 28.68 9.67
N ALA A 517 -2.35 28.32 8.96
CA ALA A 517 -3.12 29.24 8.12
C ALA A 517 -3.95 30.25 8.95
N GLY A 518 -3.85 30.24 10.27
CA GLY A 518 -4.61 31.10 11.16
C GLY A 518 -6.13 30.84 11.17
N ILE A 519 -6.57 29.64 10.78
CA ILE A 519 -7.97 29.25 10.79
C ILE A 519 -8.36 28.88 12.22
N GLU A 520 -9.37 29.59 12.74
CA GLU A 520 -9.81 29.44 14.14
C GLU A 520 -10.99 28.48 14.26
N LYS A 521 -11.92 28.53 13.29
CA LYS A 521 -13.09 27.66 13.26
C LYS A 521 -13.50 27.26 11.84
N ILE A 522 -14.12 26.11 11.74
CA ILE A 522 -14.84 25.61 10.56
C ILE A 522 -16.28 25.35 10.99
N ASP A 523 -17.26 25.96 10.32
CA ASP A 523 -18.69 25.84 10.63
C ASP A 523 -18.99 26.08 12.12
N GLY A 524 -18.30 27.06 12.73
CA GLY A 524 -18.41 27.43 14.13
C GLY A 524 -17.64 26.54 15.13
N ILE A 525 -16.99 25.45 14.66
CA ILE A 525 -16.25 24.49 15.51
C ILE A 525 -14.76 24.77 15.46
N SER A 526 -14.11 24.84 16.63
CA SER A 526 -12.65 24.94 16.74
C SER A 526 -12.01 23.55 16.83
N TYR A 527 -11.02 23.30 16.00
CA TYR A 527 -10.23 22.08 15.96
C TYR A 527 -8.79 22.26 16.44
N LYS A 528 -8.51 23.37 17.11
CA LYS A 528 -7.17 23.73 17.55
C LYS A 528 -6.50 22.65 18.42
N HIS A 529 -7.28 21.94 19.23
CA HIS A 529 -6.80 20.84 20.08
C HIS A 529 -6.23 19.64 19.31
N LYS A 530 -6.43 19.57 17.98
CA LYS A 530 -5.87 18.54 17.11
C LYS A 530 -4.60 18.97 16.38
N SER A 531 -4.20 20.24 16.52
CA SER A 531 -2.95 20.74 15.95
C SER A 531 -1.74 20.21 16.73
N ILE A 532 -0.62 20.01 16.03
CA ILE A 532 0.65 19.61 16.64
C ILE A 532 1.16 20.62 17.70
N PHE A 533 0.69 21.84 17.64
CA PHE A 533 1.11 22.94 18.55
C PHE A 533 0.31 23.02 19.85
N ASN A 534 -0.63 22.09 20.12
CA ASN A 534 -1.50 22.11 21.30
C ASN A 534 -1.46 20.85 22.15
#